data_0e0f6532ee0650b873c50b7fef106e78
#
_entry.id   0e0f6532ee0650b873c50b7fef106e78
#
_cell.length_a   1.000
_cell.length_b   1.000
_cell.length_c   1.000
_cell.angle_alpha   90.00
_cell.angle_beta   90.00
_cell.angle_gamma   90.00
#
_symmetry.space_group_name_H-M   'P 1'
#
loop_
_entity.id
_entity.type
_entity.pdbx_description
1 polymer ?
#
loop_
_entity_poly.entity_id
_entity_poly.type
_entity_poly.pdbx_seq_one_letter_code
_entity_poly.pdbx_strand_id
1 'polypeptide(L)'
;MLVITSLFFAVPISFASETISVPFTSQAPSGNWAEPWQNFCEEASVVMTAHFLWGVPLTLKFAEMEMQIIKQYEEIVFKKYDDTSADETASILKNLYGFKFVQTRHVVAISDIKEELLRGNIVLVPAAGRLLHNPYFVPPGPLYHMIIVRGFDDNNHTFITNDPGTRHGNGFVYNQDILMHAIHDWNGGDVMHGEKMMIVVGK
;
A
#
# COMPACT_ATOMS: atom_id res chain seq x y z
N MET A 1 36.03 2.02 47.26
CA MET A 1 35.92 1.48 45.89
C MET A 1 34.69 2.10 45.27
N LEU A 2 34.87 3.13 44.43
CA LEU A 2 33.75 3.88 43.82
C LEU A 2 33.39 3.18 42.48
N VAL A 3 32.19 2.63 42.39
CA VAL A 3 31.69 2.03 41.13
C VAL A 3 30.98 3.15 40.39
N ILE A 4 31.61 3.62 39.30
CA ILE A 4 31.01 4.58 38.35
C ILE A 4 30.20 3.76 37.33
N THR A 5 28.87 3.74 37.49
CA THR A 5 27.94 3.19 36.51
C THR A 5 27.73 4.21 35.42
N SER A 6 28.33 3.99 34.23
CA SER A 6 28.08 4.80 33.03
C SER A 6 26.69 4.42 32.45
N LEU A 7 25.71 5.31 32.57
CA LEU A 7 24.46 5.21 31.80
C LEU A 7 24.75 5.61 30.35
N PHE A 8 24.72 4.66 29.42
CA PHE A 8 24.66 4.93 28.00
C PHE A 8 23.23 5.32 27.63
N PHE A 9 23.00 6.60 27.42
CA PHE A 9 21.78 7.04 26.74
C PHE A 9 21.93 6.74 25.24
N ALA A 10 21.20 5.76 24.74
CA ALA A 10 21.03 5.60 23.30
C ALA A 10 20.22 6.80 22.75
N VAL A 11 20.87 7.69 22.02
CA VAL A 11 20.17 8.75 21.28
C VAL A 11 19.41 8.04 20.15
N PRO A 12 18.08 8.18 20.05
CA PRO A 12 17.35 7.59 18.94
C PRO A 12 17.84 8.23 17.64
N ILE A 13 18.32 7.42 16.69
CA ILE A 13 18.67 7.88 15.35
C ILE A 13 17.33 8.23 14.70
N SER A 14 17.08 9.51 14.48
CA SER A 14 15.93 9.99 13.71
C SER A 14 16.34 10.04 12.25
N PHE A 15 15.70 9.26 11.39
CA PHE A 15 15.83 9.36 9.95
C PHE A 15 14.87 10.44 9.46
N ALA A 16 15.39 11.45 8.75
CA ALA A 16 14.58 12.52 8.18
C ALA A 16 13.82 12.06 6.92
N SER A 17 14.29 11.01 6.25
CA SER A 17 13.65 10.42 5.07
C SER A 17 14.08 8.98 4.86
N GLU A 18 13.19 8.19 4.23
CA GLU A 18 13.45 6.81 3.80
C GLU A 18 12.69 6.55 2.50
N THR A 19 13.26 5.78 1.59
CA THR A 19 12.60 5.40 0.33
C THR A 19 13.04 4.02 -0.13
N ILE A 20 12.07 3.13 -0.29
CA ILE A 20 12.24 1.76 -0.79
C ILE A 20 11.92 1.76 -2.31
N SER A 21 12.77 1.10 -3.11
CA SER A 21 12.52 0.97 -4.55
C SER A 21 11.53 -0.16 -4.82
N VAL A 22 10.28 0.19 -5.10
CA VAL A 22 9.21 -0.74 -5.46
C VAL A 22 8.86 -0.53 -6.93
N PRO A 23 8.79 -1.58 -7.78
CA PRO A 23 8.36 -1.43 -9.16
C PRO A 23 6.94 -0.86 -9.23
N PHE A 24 6.63 -0.17 -10.32
CA PHE A 24 5.33 0.48 -10.48
C PHE A 24 4.55 -0.06 -11.67
N THR A 25 3.25 -0.24 -11.47
CA THR A 25 2.23 -0.32 -12.52
C THR A 25 0.99 0.45 -12.09
N SER A 26 0.29 1.07 -13.07
CA SER A 26 -1.09 1.48 -12.79
C SER A 26 -2.02 0.27 -12.83
N GLN A 27 -3.19 0.37 -12.24
CA GLN A 27 -4.23 -0.66 -12.35
C GLN A 27 -4.76 -0.85 -13.78
N ALA A 28 -4.53 0.14 -14.64
CA ALA A 28 -4.82 0.09 -16.07
C ALA A 28 -3.52 0.25 -16.88
N PRO A 29 -2.66 -0.79 -16.98
CA PRO A 29 -1.31 -0.66 -17.54
C PRO A 29 -1.30 -0.21 -19.00
N SER A 30 -2.23 -0.71 -19.82
CA SER A 30 -2.41 -0.31 -21.23
C SER A 30 -3.18 1.00 -21.41
N GLY A 31 -3.62 1.65 -20.31
CA GLY A 31 -4.41 2.88 -20.35
C GLY A 31 -5.90 2.67 -20.63
N ASN A 32 -6.37 1.43 -20.63
CA ASN A 32 -7.79 1.10 -20.72
C ASN A 32 -8.41 1.05 -19.31
N TRP A 33 -9.20 2.06 -18.95
CA TRP A 33 -9.85 2.18 -17.65
C TRP A 33 -11.28 1.59 -17.60
N ALA A 34 -11.69 0.83 -18.63
CA ALA A 34 -12.95 0.08 -18.58
C ALA A 34 -12.83 -1.11 -17.60
N GLU A 35 -13.97 -1.68 -17.22
CA GLU A 35 -13.99 -2.92 -16.45
C GLU A 35 -13.16 -4.04 -17.12
N PRO A 36 -12.43 -4.81 -16.33
CA PRO A 36 -12.33 -4.78 -14.86
C PRO A 36 -11.27 -3.80 -14.32
N TRP A 37 -10.46 -3.19 -15.19
CA TRP A 37 -9.26 -2.43 -14.84
C TRP A 37 -9.50 -1.25 -13.88
N GLN A 38 -10.70 -0.62 -13.95
CA GLN A 38 -11.01 0.50 -13.06
C GLN A 38 -11.12 0.11 -11.58
N ASN A 39 -11.24 -1.20 -11.28
CA ASN A 39 -11.37 -1.75 -9.92
C ASN A 39 -10.14 -2.57 -9.49
N PHE A 40 -9.01 -2.46 -10.19
CA PHE A 40 -7.81 -3.29 -9.96
C PHE A 40 -6.74 -2.62 -9.08
N CYS A 41 -7.11 -1.77 -8.14
CA CYS A 41 -6.13 -1.09 -7.29
C CYS A 41 -5.45 -2.05 -6.31
N GLU A 42 -6.17 -3.00 -5.76
CA GLU A 42 -5.64 -4.03 -4.86
C GLU A 42 -4.74 -4.99 -5.62
N GLU A 43 -5.20 -5.49 -6.78
CA GLU A 43 -4.43 -6.43 -7.61
C GLU A 43 -3.13 -5.77 -8.12
N ALA A 44 -3.18 -4.52 -8.55
CA ALA A 44 -1.98 -3.79 -8.94
C ALA A 44 -1.02 -3.62 -7.77
N SER A 45 -1.53 -3.32 -6.57
CA SER A 45 -0.72 -3.21 -5.36
C SER A 45 -0.11 -4.55 -4.95
N VAL A 46 -0.85 -5.65 -5.06
CA VAL A 46 -0.35 -7.02 -4.84
C VAL A 46 0.75 -7.37 -5.83
N VAL A 47 0.55 -7.11 -7.13
CA VAL A 47 1.54 -7.39 -8.18
C VAL A 47 2.83 -6.58 -7.97
N MET A 48 2.72 -5.28 -7.70
CA MET A 48 3.89 -4.44 -7.37
C MET A 48 4.65 -4.98 -6.16
N THR A 49 3.92 -5.42 -5.13
CA THR A 49 4.47 -6.01 -3.91
C THR A 49 5.18 -7.33 -4.21
N ALA A 50 4.58 -8.21 -4.99
CA ALA A 50 5.16 -9.50 -5.35
C ALA A 50 6.48 -9.33 -6.12
N HIS A 51 6.51 -8.47 -7.11
CA HIS A 51 7.71 -8.18 -7.89
C HIS A 51 8.83 -7.53 -7.05
N PHE A 52 8.46 -6.68 -6.07
CA PHE A 52 9.41 -6.15 -5.10
C PHE A 52 10.05 -7.26 -4.25
N LEU A 53 9.24 -8.17 -3.70
CA LEU A 53 9.72 -9.26 -2.84
C LEU A 53 10.59 -10.26 -3.61
N TRP A 54 10.23 -10.57 -4.84
CA TRP A 54 11.03 -11.43 -5.72
C TRP A 54 12.30 -10.76 -6.25
N GLY A 55 12.36 -9.43 -6.21
CA GLY A 55 13.48 -8.65 -6.77
C GLY A 55 13.56 -8.75 -8.31
N VAL A 56 12.42 -8.89 -8.98
CA VAL A 56 12.34 -9.02 -10.44
C VAL A 56 11.64 -7.82 -11.08
N PRO A 57 11.99 -7.46 -12.32
CA PRO A 57 11.32 -6.36 -13.03
C PRO A 57 9.84 -6.66 -13.26
N LEU A 58 9.01 -5.64 -13.16
CA LEU A 58 7.60 -5.67 -13.54
C LEU A 58 7.42 -5.06 -14.94
N THR A 59 6.96 -5.87 -15.89
CA THR A 59 6.59 -5.39 -17.24
C THR A 59 5.09 -5.20 -17.36
N LEU A 60 4.66 -4.37 -18.29
CA LEU A 60 3.22 -4.17 -18.57
C LEU A 60 2.49 -5.50 -18.81
N LYS A 61 3.08 -6.38 -19.60
CA LYS A 61 2.48 -7.69 -19.91
C LYS A 61 2.32 -8.57 -18.67
N PHE A 62 3.30 -8.60 -17.79
CA PHE A 62 3.21 -9.37 -16.54
C PHE A 62 2.18 -8.72 -15.61
N ALA A 63 2.15 -7.40 -15.49
CA ALA A 63 1.17 -6.71 -14.68
C ALA A 63 -0.27 -7.06 -15.10
N GLU A 64 -0.58 -6.96 -16.40
CA GLU A 64 -1.91 -7.30 -16.92
C GLU A 64 -2.28 -8.78 -16.67
N MET A 65 -1.34 -9.69 -16.94
CA MET A 65 -1.58 -11.12 -16.77
C MET A 65 -1.79 -11.49 -15.29
N GLU A 66 -0.96 -10.97 -14.40
CA GLU A 66 -1.04 -11.32 -12.98
C GLU A 66 -2.28 -10.73 -12.32
N MET A 67 -2.66 -9.48 -12.63
CA MET A 67 -3.92 -8.91 -12.13
C MET A 67 -5.14 -9.75 -12.57
N GLN A 68 -5.15 -10.28 -13.80
CA GLN A 68 -6.22 -11.17 -14.25
C GLN A 68 -6.22 -12.52 -13.51
N ILE A 69 -5.05 -13.04 -13.14
CA ILE A 69 -4.93 -14.26 -12.31
C ILE A 69 -5.47 -13.99 -10.90
N ILE A 70 -5.14 -12.84 -10.32
CA ILE A 70 -5.66 -12.44 -9.00
C ILE A 70 -7.17 -12.34 -9.05
N LYS A 71 -7.73 -11.65 -10.04
CA LYS A 71 -9.18 -11.57 -10.25
C LYS A 71 -9.86 -12.94 -10.25
N GLN A 72 -9.28 -13.90 -11.01
CA GLN A 72 -9.83 -15.27 -11.03
C GLN A 72 -9.75 -15.95 -9.66
N TYR A 73 -8.67 -15.75 -8.93
CA TYR A 73 -8.53 -16.24 -7.57
C TYR A 73 -9.61 -15.64 -6.66
N GLU A 74 -9.84 -14.35 -6.71
CA GLU A 74 -10.86 -13.64 -5.92
C GLU A 74 -12.28 -14.14 -6.23
N GLU A 75 -12.63 -14.29 -7.50
CA GLU A 75 -13.90 -14.85 -7.94
C GLU A 75 -14.13 -16.27 -7.39
N ILE A 76 -13.07 -17.08 -7.32
CA ILE A 76 -13.15 -18.44 -6.78
C ILE A 76 -13.23 -18.44 -5.25
N VAL A 77 -12.42 -17.65 -4.57
CA VAL A 77 -12.23 -17.68 -3.12
C VAL A 77 -13.20 -16.76 -2.40
N PHE A 78 -13.31 -15.51 -2.85
CA PHE A 78 -14.14 -14.49 -2.19
C PHE A 78 -15.54 -14.35 -2.82
N LYS A 79 -15.78 -14.97 -4.00
CA LYS A 79 -17.01 -14.85 -4.78
C LYS A 79 -17.30 -13.44 -5.30
N LYS A 80 -16.27 -12.60 -5.35
CA LYS A 80 -16.25 -11.24 -5.87
C LYS A 80 -14.82 -10.94 -6.32
N TYR A 81 -14.59 -9.86 -7.07
CA TYR A 81 -13.25 -9.35 -7.42
C TYR A 81 -13.12 -7.85 -7.22
N ASP A 82 -14.21 -7.17 -6.91
CA ASP A 82 -14.26 -5.76 -6.61
C ASP A 82 -14.06 -5.50 -5.12
N ASP A 83 -13.28 -4.51 -4.77
CA ASP A 83 -13.07 -3.99 -3.41
C ASP A 83 -12.77 -5.08 -2.35
N THR A 84 -11.50 -5.48 -2.23
CA THR A 84 -11.06 -6.39 -1.17
C THR A 84 -10.63 -5.64 0.09
N SER A 85 -10.99 -6.17 1.27
CA SER A 85 -10.49 -5.67 2.54
C SER A 85 -9.00 -5.90 2.71
N ALA A 86 -8.38 -5.24 3.69
CA ALA A 86 -6.96 -5.46 4.04
C ALA A 86 -6.67 -6.95 4.32
N ASP A 87 -7.56 -7.66 5.00
CA ASP A 87 -7.39 -9.09 5.29
C ASP A 87 -7.53 -9.96 4.03
N GLU A 88 -8.48 -9.66 3.15
CA GLU A 88 -8.64 -10.35 1.86
C GLU A 88 -7.41 -10.13 0.99
N THR A 89 -6.95 -8.87 0.82
CA THR A 89 -5.74 -8.52 0.06
C THR A 89 -4.49 -9.20 0.65
N ALA A 90 -4.33 -9.19 1.99
CA ALA A 90 -3.24 -9.90 2.66
C ALA A 90 -3.30 -11.41 2.43
N SER A 91 -4.50 -11.99 2.35
CA SER A 91 -4.67 -13.41 2.07
C SER A 91 -4.25 -13.79 0.64
N ILE A 92 -4.41 -12.90 -0.34
CA ILE A 92 -3.88 -13.10 -1.70
C ILE A 92 -2.35 -13.21 -1.66
N LEU A 93 -1.68 -12.28 -1.00
CA LEU A 93 -0.21 -12.31 -0.83
C LEU A 93 0.26 -13.60 -0.13
N LYS A 94 -0.49 -14.09 0.86
CA LYS A 94 -0.15 -15.32 1.60
C LYS A 94 -0.46 -16.59 0.82
N ASN A 95 -1.66 -16.70 0.28
CA ASN A 95 -2.20 -17.97 -0.21
C ASN A 95 -1.95 -18.19 -1.71
N LEU A 96 -2.02 -17.14 -2.53
CA LEU A 96 -1.75 -17.22 -3.96
C LEU A 96 -0.23 -17.09 -4.23
N TYR A 97 0.43 -16.15 -3.56
CA TYR A 97 1.86 -15.88 -3.77
C TYR A 97 2.81 -16.60 -2.79
N GLY A 98 2.30 -17.11 -1.67
CA GLY A 98 3.07 -17.89 -0.70
C GLY A 98 3.98 -17.07 0.22
N PHE A 99 3.83 -15.75 0.29
CA PHE A 99 4.64 -14.90 1.15
C PHE A 99 4.34 -15.13 2.63
N LYS A 100 5.40 -15.18 3.46
CA LYS A 100 5.30 -15.53 4.89
C LYS A 100 5.17 -14.32 5.80
N PHE A 101 5.84 -13.21 5.45
CA PHE A 101 5.85 -12.00 6.27
C PHE A 101 4.84 -10.99 5.75
N VAL A 102 3.57 -11.33 5.90
CA VAL A 102 2.42 -10.47 5.57
C VAL A 102 1.54 -10.39 6.80
N GLN A 103 1.28 -9.19 7.30
CA GLN A 103 0.47 -8.96 8.49
C GLN A 103 -0.48 -7.79 8.28
N THR A 104 -1.73 -7.95 8.69
CA THR A 104 -2.68 -6.86 8.83
C THR A 104 -2.65 -6.32 10.25
N ARG A 105 -2.69 -5.01 10.40
CA ARG A 105 -2.71 -4.32 11.69
C ARG A 105 -3.53 -3.04 11.60
N HIS A 106 -4.06 -2.62 12.75
CA HIS A 106 -4.53 -1.24 12.88
C HIS A 106 -3.37 -0.25 12.75
N VAL A 107 -3.63 0.87 12.08
CA VAL A 107 -2.73 2.01 12.04
C VAL A 107 -3.36 3.15 12.83
N VAL A 108 -2.65 3.62 13.84
CA VAL A 108 -3.14 4.62 14.80
C VAL A 108 -2.41 5.95 14.63
N ALA A 109 -1.13 5.87 14.26
CA ALA A 109 -0.26 7.04 14.11
C ALA A 109 0.63 6.95 12.86
N ILE A 110 1.11 8.10 12.42
CA ILE A 110 2.10 8.21 11.32
C ILE A 110 3.34 7.36 11.59
N SER A 111 3.76 7.28 12.86
CA SER A 111 4.90 6.46 13.29
C SER A 111 4.74 4.98 12.97
N ASP A 112 3.52 4.44 13.00
CA ASP A 112 3.29 3.01 12.76
C ASP A 112 3.72 2.60 11.35
N ILE A 113 3.43 3.46 10.36
CA ILE A 113 3.85 3.25 8.97
C ILE A 113 5.38 3.47 8.85
N LYS A 114 5.89 4.56 9.41
CA LYS A 114 7.31 4.90 9.31
C LYS A 114 8.22 3.85 9.93
N GLU A 115 7.84 3.28 11.07
CA GLU A 115 8.60 2.21 11.71
C GLU A 115 8.73 0.96 10.82
N GLU A 116 7.69 0.60 10.08
CA GLU A 116 7.77 -0.52 9.16
C GLU A 116 8.67 -0.20 7.96
N LEU A 117 8.58 1.00 7.40
CA LEU A 117 9.47 1.44 6.32
C LEU A 117 10.95 1.43 6.77
N LEU A 118 11.24 1.88 8.00
CA LEU A 118 12.61 1.83 8.58
C LEU A 118 13.12 0.41 8.80
N ARG A 119 12.23 -0.58 8.96
CA ARG A 119 12.59 -2.01 8.99
C ARG A 119 12.82 -2.60 7.61
N GLY A 120 12.64 -1.83 6.54
CA GLY A 120 12.72 -2.28 5.16
C GLY A 120 11.45 -2.97 4.65
N ASN A 121 10.37 -2.92 5.40
CA ASN A 121 9.06 -3.41 5.00
C ASN A 121 8.35 -2.35 4.13
N ILE A 122 7.48 -2.79 3.23
CA ILE A 122 6.53 -1.91 2.56
C ILE A 122 5.16 -2.03 3.22
N VAL A 123 4.35 -0.99 3.09
CA VAL A 123 3.03 -0.93 3.71
C VAL A 123 1.98 -0.67 2.64
N LEU A 124 0.97 -1.54 2.54
CA LEU A 124 -0.20 -1.26 1.73
C LEU A 124 -1.28 -0.68 2.66
N VAL A 125 -1.95 0.37 2.21
CA VAL A 125 -3.03 1.01 2.96
C VAL A 125 -4.29 1.09 2.12
N PRO A 126 -5.42 0.56 2.63
CA PRO A 126 -6.74 0.81 2.08
C PRO A 126 -7.16 2.25 2.42
N ALA A 127 -7.87 2.89 1.51
CA ALA A 127 -8.23 4.29 1.67
C ALA A 127 -9.62 4.62 1.11
N ALA A 128 -10.31 5.56 1.76
CA ALA A 128 -11.41 6.29 1.14
C ALA A 128 -10.82 7.21 0.06
N GLY A 129 -10.83 6.77 -1.19
CA GLY A 129 -10.06 7.40 -2.27
C GLY A 129 -10.41 8.87 -2.50
N ARG A 130 -11.66 9.28 -2.22
CA ARG A 130 -12.09 10.67 -2.32
C ARG A 130 -11.37 11.61 -1.35
N LEU A 131 -10.92 11.10 -0.19
CA LEU A 131 -10.20 11.88 0.83
C LEU A 131 -8.71 12.07 0.48
N LEU A 132 -8.19 11.36 -0.49
CA LEU A 132 -6.80 11.48 -0.94
C LEU A 132 -6.57 12.79 -1.70
N HIS A 133 -7.62 13.40 -2.27
CA HIS A 133 -7.54 14.63 -3.06
C HIS A 133 -6.50 14.55 -4.19
N ASN A 134 -6.32 13.35 -4.79
CA ASN A 134 -5.36 13.16 -5.87
C ASN A 134 -5.84 13.90 -7.13
N PRO A 135 -5.06 14.87 -7.66
CA PRO A 135 -5.46 15.70 -8.79
C PRO A 135 -5.58 14.93 -10.12
N TYR A 136 -5.09 13.70 -10.16
CA TYR A 136 -5.16 12.84 -11.34
C TYR A 136 -6.37 11.91 -11.34
N PHE A 137 -7.13 11.87 -10.26
CA PHE A 137 -8.39 11.10 -10.23
C PHE A 137 -9.50 11.84 -10.98
N VAL A 138 -10.35 11.07 -11.64
CA VAL A 138 -11.60 11.61 -12.18
C VAL A 138 -12.50 11.99 -11.00
N PRO A 139 -12.96 13.26 -10.92
CA PRO A 139 -13.80 13.69 -9.80
C PRO A 139 -15.10 12.88 -9.68
N PRO A 140 -15.52 12.52 -8.48
CA PRO A 140 -14.96 12.90 -7.16
C PRO A 140 -13.84 12.02 -6.63
N GLY A 141 -13.28 11.13 -7.43
CA GLY A 141 -12.34 10.09 -7.04
C GLY A 141 -13.04 8.77 -6.69
N PRO A 142 -12.26 7.66 -6.58
CA PRO A 142 -12.80 6.35 -6.25
C PRO A 142 -13.40 6.36 -4.83
N LEU A 143 -14.43 5.52 -4.61
CA LEU A 143 -15.01 5.34 -3.29
C LEU A 143 -13.99 4.70 -2.35
N TYR A 144 -13.37 3.62 -2.82
CA TYR A 144 -12.33 2.87 -2.14
C TYR A 144 -11.08 2.79 -3.02
N HIS A 145 -9.92 2.64 -2.40
CA HIS A 145 -8.64 2.59 -3.10
C HIS A 145 -7.58 1.88 -2.27
N MET A 146 -6.59 1.28 -2.93
CA MET A 146 -5.43 0.67 -2.29
C MET A 146 -4.14 1.34 -2.79
N ILE A 147 -3.23 1.68 -1.86
CA ILE A 147 -1.97 2.38 -2.16
C ILE A 147 -0.82 1.66 -1.47
N ILE A 148 0.35 1.61 -2.11
CA ILE A 148 1.60 1.20 -1.45
C ILE A 148 2.31 2.44 -0.91
N VAL A 149 2.59 2.46 0.38
CA VAL A 149 3.52 3.40 1.00
C VAL A 149 4.89 2.75 1.00
N ARG A 150 5.85 3.40 0.36
CA ARG A 150 7.22 2.90 0.16
C ARG A 150 8.31 3.83 0.68
N GLY A 151 7.91 4.95 1.29
CA GLY A 151 8.85 5.89 1.85
C GLY A 151 8.17 7.06 2.55
N PHE A 152 8.99 7.88 3.19
CA PHE A 152 8.55 9.14 3.80
C PHE A 152 9.65 10.20 3.74
N ASP A 153 9.24 11.46 3.87
CA ASP A 153 10.11 12.62 4.04
C ASP A 153 9.51 13.52 5.12
N ASP A 154 10.18 13.54 6.28
CA ASP A 154 9.72 14.33 7.43
C ASP A 154 9.99 15.83 7.29
N ASN A 155 10.97 16.21 6.48
CA ASN A 155 11.23 17.63 6.23
C ASN A 155 10.06 18.28 5.49
N ASN A 156 9.40 17.51 4.62
CA ASN A 156 8.25 17.94 3.85
C ASN A 156 6.91 17.42 4.40
N HIS A 157 6.92 16.64 5.50
CA HIS A 157 5.74 16.01 6.11
C HIS A 157 4.94 15.18 5.09
N THR A 158 5.63 14.29 4.37
CA THR A 158 5.03 13.52 3.28
C THR A 158 5.33 12.03 3.35
N PHE A 159 4.42 11.23 2.78
CA PHE A 159 4.65 9.85 2.38
C PHE A 159 4.93 9.76 0.88
N ILE A 160 5.86 8.88 0.50
CA ILE A 160 6.17 8.53 -0.89
C ILE A 160 5.46 7.22 -1.19
N THR A 161 4.61 7.23 -2.23
CA THR A 161 3.72 6.10 -2.51
C THR A 161 3.87 5.59 -3.94
N ASN A 162 3.40 4.38 -4.19
CA ASN A 162 2.99 3.93 -5.50
C ASN A 162 1.45 3.87 -5.51
N ASP A 163 0.84 4.76 -6.27
CA ASP A 163 -0.62 4.89 -6.39
C ASP A 163 -1.09 4.32 -7.73
N PRO A 164 -1.72 3.12 -7.76
CA PRO A 164 -2.12 2.49 -9.01
C PRO A 164 -3.29 3.18 -9.71
N GLY A 165 -4.06 4.03 -9.04
CA GLY A 165 -5.23 4.73 -9.58
C GLY A 165 -4.90 5.79 -10.63
N THR A 166 -3.63 5.95 -10.98
CA THR A 166 -3.19 6.88 -12.00
C THR A 166 -1.87 6.43 -12.65
N ARG A 167 -1.66 6.78 -13.92
CA ARG A 167 -0.34 6.59 -14.58
C ARG A 167 0.78 7.45 -13.98
N HIS A 168 0.44 8.46 -13.19
CA HIS A 168 1.36 9.37 -12.52
C HIS A 168 1.67 8.95 -11.07
N GLY A 169 1.32 7.70 -10.71
CA GLY A 169 1.38 7.23 -9.33
C GLY A 169 2.73 6.71 -8.86
N ASN A 170 3.73 6.58 -9.75
CA ASN A 170 5.08 6.13 -9.36
C ASN A 170 5.78 7.20 -8.52
N GLY A 171 5.95 6.92 -7.24
CA GLY A 171 6.53 7.88 -6.29
C GLY A 171 5.62 9.07 -6.02
N PHE A 172 4.32 8.93 -6.18
CA PHE A 172 3.38 10.01 -5.87
C PHE A 172 3.46 10.36 -4.39
N VAL A 173 3.41 11.65 -4.12
CA VAL A 173 3.66 12.19 -2.77
C VAL A 173 2.33 12.66 -2.17
N TYR A 174 1.98 12.08 -1.02
CA TYR A 174 0.86 12.53 -0.20
C TYR A 174 1.34 13.22 1.07
N ASN A 175 0.67 14.29 1.50
CA ASN A 175 0.84 14.80 2.85
C ASN A 175 0.49 13.69 3.86
N GLN A 176 1.27 13.56 4.96
CA GLN A 176 1.11 12.48 5.94
C GLN A 176 -0.27 12.51 6.59
N ASP A 177 -0.77 13.69 6.96
CA ASP A 177 -2.08 13.81 7.62
C ASP A 177 -3.24 13.49 6.65
N ILE A 178 -3.12 13.90 5.37
CA ILE A 178 -4.12 13.58 4.34
C ILE A 178 -4.20 12.06 4.15
N LEU A 179 -3.06 11.39 4.01
CA LEU A 179 -3.06 9.93 3.85
C LEU A 179 -3.62 9.23 5.09
N MET A 180 -3.17 9.62 6.29
CA MET A 180 -3.68 9.06 7.55
C MET A 180 -5.19 9.29 7.74
N HIS A 181 -5.70 10.46 7.30
CA HIS A 181 -7.14 10.73 7.33
C HIS A 181 -7.88 9.83 6.34
N ALA A 182 -7.32 9.61 5.16
CA ALA A 182 -7.92 8.82 4.10
C ALA A 182 -7.90 7.31 4.35
N ILE A 183 -7.00 6.78 5.20
CA ILE A 183 -6.95 5.34 5.50
C ILE A 183 -8.28 4.88 6.10
N HIS A 184 -8.97 4.02 5.37
CA HIS A 184 -10.20 3.34 5.77
C HIS A 184 -10.32 2.03 5.02
N ASP A 185 -10.52 0.93 5.75
CA ASP A 185 -10.66 -0.39 5.14
C ASP A 185 -12.05 -0.59 4.53
N TRP A 186 -12.12 -1.55 3.59
CA TRP A 186 -13.39 -1.96 3.00
C TRP A 186 -14.31 -2.62 4.03
N ASN A 187 -15.54 -2.18 4.09
CA ASN A 187 -16.54 -2.68 5.03
C ASN A 187 -17.91 -2.93 4.38
N GLY A 188 -17.92 -3.18 3.06
CA GLY A 188 -19.15 -3.42 2.32
C GLY A 188 -19.80 -2.16 1.75
N GLY A 189 -19.02 -1.07 1.59
CA GLY A 189 -19.44 0.16 0.90
C GLY A 189 -19.59 1.40 1.77
N ASP A 190 -19.64 1.27 3.10
CA ASP A 190 -19.61 2.42 4.02
C ASP A 190 -18.17 2.78 4.40
N VAL A 191 -17.33 3.01 3.39
CA VAL A 191 -15.87 3.15 3.51
C VAL A 191 -15.48 4.23 4.53
N MET A 192 -16.27 5.29 4.68
CA MET A 192 -15.98 6.38 5.63
C MET A 192 -16.01 5.94 7.11
N HIS A 193 -16.60 4.78 7.40
CA HIS A 193 -16.61 4.17 8.73
C HIS A 193 -15.79 2.87 8.77
N GLY A 194 -15.00 2.58 7.74
CA GLY A 194 -14.05 1.49 7.71
C GLY A 194 -12.94 1.66 8.76
N GLU A 195 -12.42 0.57 9.26
CA GLU A 195 -11.33 0.60 10.22
C GLU A 195 -10.03 1.15 9.58
N LYS A 196 -9.16 1.72 10.41
CA LYS A 196 -7.86 2.19 9.94
C LYS A 196 -6.87 1.04 9.95
N MET A 197 -6.72 0.41 8.80
CA MET A 197 -5.90 -0.79 8.62
C MET A 197 -4.67 -0.51 7.78
N MET A 198 -3.64 -1.32 7.97
CA MET A 198 -2.51 -1.44 7.06
C MET A 198 -2.10 -2.90 6.89
N ILE A 199 -1.52 -3.22 5.74
CA ILE A 199 -0.89 -4.49 5.43
C ILE A 199 0.61 -4.27 5.42
N VAL A 200 1.33 -4.90 6.34
CA VAL A 200 2.80 -4.86 6.41
C VAL A 200 3.36 -6.06 5.68
N VAL A 201 4.30 -5.82 4.76
CA VAL A 201 4.90 -6.86 3.94
C VAL A 201 6.42 -6.73 3.98
N GLY A 202 7.08 -7.80 4.43
CA GLY A 202 8.53 -7.89 4.54
C GLY A 202 9.13 -9.03 3.72
N LYS A 203 10.46 -9.02 3.61
CA LYS A 203 11.25 -10.09 2.98
C LYS A 203 11.48 -11.27 3.91
#